data_b33fc7c96f63ad6f3e913688aef93e9e
#
_entry.id   b33fc7c96f63ad6f3e913688aef93e9e
#
_cell.length_a   1.000
_cell.length_b   1.000
_cell.length_c   1.000
_cell.angle_alpha   90.00
_cell.angle_beta   90.00
_cell.angle_gamma   90.00
#
_symmetry.space_group_name_H-M   'P 1'
#
loop_
_entity.id
_entity.type
_entity.pdbx_description
1 polymer ?
#
loop_
_entity_poly.entity_id
_entity_poly.type
_entity_poly.pdbx_seq_one_letter_code
_entity_poly.pdbx_strand_id
1 'polypeptide(L)'
;MVSTLAMLQTFTMDRYNKVLCFMRIEKVAIMEQNRVYFFDTTLRDGEQTPGVSLQTPEKIEIAKGLVRLGIDVIEAGFPAASPGDFEAVQTIAREVKGATICALARANEKDVQKAIDALKDAERSRLHVFIAISELHMEYKLKMTRQEVLDKVKSVLAYAKGKVDEIEFSGEDAARSDLDFACQVFGV
;
A
#
# COMPACT_ATOMS: atom_id res chain seq x y z
N MET A 1 11.48 34.75 17.48
CA MET A 1 11.50 33.50 16.72
C MET A 1 12.15 32.37 17.53
N VAL A 2 11.67 32.06 18.73
CA VAL A 2 12.23 31.02 19.64
C VAL A 2 11.11 30.27 20.40
N SER A 3 9.84 30.35 19.99
CA SER A 3 8.74 29.78 20.77
C SER A 3 8.15 28.46 20.22
N THR A 4 8.58 28.00 19.05
CA THR A 4 8.00 26.77 18.44
C THR A 4 8.75 25.48 18.82
N LEU A 5 9.98 25.59 19.36
CA LEU A 5 10.78 24.46 19.78
C LEU A 5 10.44 23.94 21.20
N ALA A 6 9.86 24.79 22.04
CA ALA A 6 9.59 24.45 23.44
C ALA A 6 8.29 23.63 23.67
N MET A 7 7.37 23.63 22.72
CA MET A 7 6.12 22.86 22.84
C MET A 7 6.26 21.39 22.44
N LEU A 8 7.35 21.00 21.79
CA LEU A 8 7.64 19.63 21.39
C LEU A 8 8.34 18.80 22.49
N GLN A 9 8.76 19.43 23.59
CA GLN A 9 9.51 18.75 24.66
C GLN A 9 8.67 18.09 25.77
N THR A 10 7.34 18.23 25.75
CA THR A 10 6.47 17.61 26.76
C THR A 10 5.71 16.36 26.28
N PHE A 11 5.87 15.96 25.03
CA PHE A 11 5.51 14.60 24.62
C PHE A 11 6.62 13.66 25.06
N THR A 12 6.31 12.76 25.98
CA THR A 12 7.26 11.80 26.54
C THR A 12 8.12 11.19 25.43
N MET A 13 9.43 11.28 25.57
CA MET A 13 10.45 10.74 24.63
C MET A 13 10.16 9.32 24.17
N ASP A 14 9.45 8.56 24.96
CA ASP A 14 9.05 7.17 24.68
C ASP A 14 8.00 7.06 23.56
N ARG A 15 7.01 7.96 23.50
CA ARG A 15 6.05 8.01 22.39
C ARG A 15 6.68 8.51 21.09
N TYR A 16 7.64 9.42 21.17
CA TYR A 16 8.33 9.95 20.01
C TYR A 16 9.24 8.89 19.34
N ASN A 17 9.91 8.09 20.15
CA ASN A 17 10.71 6.97 19.65
C ASN A 17 9.83 5.84 19.06
N LYS A 18 8.61 5.64 19.56
CA LYS A 18 7.65 4.69 19.01
C LYS A 18 7.04 5.17 17.69
N VAL A 19 6.75 6.47 17.56
CA VAL A 19 6.31 7.07 16.29
C VAL A 19 7.44 7.08 15.25
N LEU A 20 8.70 7.25 15.67
CA LEU A 20 9.87 7.11 14.79
C LEU A 20 10.13 5.66 14.35
N CYS A 21 9.70 4.67 15.11
CA CYS A 21 9.71 3.27 14.69
C CYS A 21 8.70 3.04 13.53
N PHE A 22 7.57 3.73 13.55
CA PHE A 22 6.62 3.78 12.45
C PHE A 22 7.19 4.45 11.18
N MET A 23 8.20 5.30 11.37
CA MET A 23 8.89 6.02 10.31
C MET A 23 10.39 5.69 10.34
N ARG A 24 10.76 4.40 10.36
CA ARG A 24 12.13 4.04 9.97
C ARG A 24 12.30 4.21 8.47
N ILE A 25 12.08 5.44 8.05
CA ILE A 25 12.61 5.96 6.81
C ILE A 25 14.12 5.96 7.04
N GLU A 26 14.83 5.11 6.32
CA GLU A 26 16.28 5.21 6.29
C GLU A 26 16.63 6.67 5.99
N LYS A 27 17.52 7.24 6.79
CA LYS A 27 17.92 8.67 6.76
C LYS A 27 18.48 9.16 5.42
N VAL A 28 18.46 8.34 4.39
CA VAL A 28 19.13 8.56 3.10
C VAL A 28 18.26 9.32 2.10
N ALA A 29 16.94 9.30 2.19
CA ALA A 29 16.09 9.83 1.11
C ALA A 29 15.51 11.24 1.35
N ILE A 30 15.57 11.78 2.56
CA ILE A 30 14.85 13.03 2.89
C ILE A 30 15.61 14.31 2.49
N MET A 31 16.91 14.22 2.18
CA MET A 31 17.75 15.42 2.00
C MET A 31 17.88 15.89 0.54
N GLU A 32 17.48 15.15 -0.47
CA GLU A 32 17.78 15.53 -1.86
C GLU A 32 16.61 15.90 -2.77
N GLN A 33 15.36 15.66 -2.39
CA GLN A 33 14.23 16.10 -3.23
C GLN A 33 13.06 16.58 -2.38
N ASN A 34 12.80 17.88 -2.42
CA ASN A 34 11.59 18.57 -1.94
C ASN A 34 10.37 18.18 -2.83
N ARG A 35 10.26 16.91 -3.24
CA ARG A 35 9.17 16.41 -4.09
C ARG A 35 8.17 15.63 -3.26
N VAL A 36 6.89 15.98 -3.40
CA VAL A 36 5.76 15.22 -2.90
C VAL A 36 5.31 14.27 -4.01
N TYR A 37 5.15 13.00 -3.69
CA TYR A 37 4.60 11.99 -4.59
C TYR A 37 3.12 11.81 -4.32
N PHE A 38 2.31 11.78 -5.39
CA PHE A 38 0.88 11.57 -5.31
C PHE A 38 0.53 10.13 -5.62
N PHE A 39 -0.14 9.49 -4.67
CA PHE A 39 -0.71 8.14 -4.79
C PHE A 39 -2.22 8.25 -4.91
N ASP A 40 -2.78 7.86 -6.06
CA ASP A 40 -4.21 7.93 -6.34
C ASP A 40 -4.85 6.55 -6.21
N THR A 41 -5.96 6.47 -5.49
CA THR A 41 -6.72 5.23 -5.24
C THR A 41 -8.13 5.25 -5.83
N THR A 42 -8.40 6.16 -6.75
CA THR A 42 -9.74 6.31 -7.38
C THR A 42 -10.22 5.00 -7.99
N LEU A 43 -9.34 4.26 -8.68
CA LEU A 43 -9.68 3.02 -9.36
C LEU A 43 -9.71 1.77 -8.46
N ARG A 44 -9.38 1.91 -7.17
CA ARG A 44 -9.47 0.82 -6.21
C ARG A 44 -10.40 1.18 -5.06
N ASP A 45 -10.01 2.11 -4.18
CA ASP A 45 -10.82 2.52 -3.03
C ASP A 45 -12.04 3.36 -3.46
N GLY A 46 -11.83 4.27 -4.40
CA GLY A 46 -12.91 5.08 -4.96
C GLY A 46 -14.00 4.25 -5.64
N GLU A 47 -13.64 3.16 -6.32
CA GLU A 47 -14.58 2.25 -6.97
C GLU A 47 -15.43 1.46 -5.94
N GLN A 48 -15.00 1.34 -4.69
CA GLN A 48 -15.80 0.70 -3.63
C GLN A 48 -16.96 1.57 -3.13
N THR A 49 -17.08 2.80 -3.62
CA THR A 49 -18.20 3.68 -3.29
C THR A 49 -19.52 3.08 -3.78
N PRO A 50 -20.57 2.99 -2.93
CA PRO A 50 -21.86 2.46 -3.34
C PRO A 50 -22.41 3.16 -4.58
N GLY A 51 -22.81 2.37 -5.59
CA GLY A 51 -23.35 2.87 -6.86
C GLY A 51 -22.29 3.13 -7.95
N VAL A 52 -21.02 3.02 -7.64
CA VAL A 52 -19.94 3.06 -8.65
C VAL A 52 -19.73 1.67 -9.23
N SER A 53 -19.69 1.58 -10.55
CA SER A 53 -19.35 0.34 -11.28
C SER A 53 -18.71 0.74 -12.60
N LEU A 54 -17.38 0.76 -12.60
CA LEU A 54 -16.60 1.17 -13.78
C LEU A 54 -16.29 -0.03 -14.67
N GLN A 55 -16.49 0.16 -15.97
CA GLN A 55 -16.05 -0.82 -16.97
C GLN A 55 -14.57 -0.59 -17.31
N THR A 56 -13.89 -1.62 -17.79
CA THR A 56 -12.45 -1.55 -18.13
C THR A 56 -12.09 -0.35 -19.02
N PRO A 57 -12.84 -0.01 -20.09
CA PRO A 57 -12.52 1.18 -20.88
C PRO A 57 -12.59 2.49 -20.09
N GLU A 58 -13.55 2.63 -19.19
CA GLU A 58 -13.69 3.81 -18.32
C GLU A 58 -12.51 3.92 -17.34
N LYS A 59 -12.09 2.80 -16.75
CA LYS A 59 -10.91 2.74 -15.88
C LYS A 59 -9.65 3.19 -16.61
N ILE A 60 -9.46 2.77 -17.86
CA ILE A 60 -8.32 3.16 -18.69
C ILE A 60 -8.33 4.68 -18.96
N GLU A 61 -9.48 5.26 -19.30
CA GLU A 61 -9.60 6.70 -19.54
C GLU A 61 -9.34 7.52 -18.26
N ILE A 62 -9.83 7.06 -17.12
CA ILE A 62 -9.53 7.67 -15.81
C ILE A 62 -8.01 7.59 -15.53
N ALA A 63 -7.39 6.42 -15.70
CA ALA A 63 -5.96 6.24 -15.49
C ALA A 63 -5.12 7.16 -16.38
N LYS A 64 -5.47 7.28 -17.67
CA LYS A 64 -4.82 8.23 -18.59
C LYS A 64 -5.05 9.69 -18.16
N GLY A 65 -6.22 10.00 -17.61
CA GLY A 65 -6.52 11.31 -17.02
C GLY A 65 -5.62 11.63 -15.83
N LEU A 66 -5.43 10.67 -14.92
CA LEU A 66 -4.56 10.78 -13.75
C LEU A 66 -3.09 11.00 -14.15
N VAL A 67 -2.62 10.29 -15.18
CA VAL A 67 -1.27 10.54 -15.75
C VAL A 67 -1.14 11.98 -16.26
N ARG A 68 -2.13 12.48 -17.03
CA ARG A 68 -2.12 13.88 -17.51
C ARG A 68 -2.15 14.90 -16.36
N LEU A 69 -2.76 14.55 -15.24
CA LEU A 69 -2.77 15.36 -14.02
C LEU A 69 -1.43 15.35 -13.28
N GLY A 70 -0.53 14.43 -13.60
CA GLY A 70 0.79 14.32 -12.98
C GLY A 70 0.81 13.42 -11.74
N ILE A 71 -0.14 12.50 -11.60
CA ILE A 71 -0.14 11.49 -10.53
C ILE A 71 1.05 10.55 -10.73
N ASP A 72 1.79 10.31 -9.66
CA ASP A 72 3.01 9.48 -9.67
C ASP A 72 2.69 7.98 -9.62
N VAL A 73 1.69 7.61 -8.80
CA VAL A 73 1.29 6.21 -8.58
C VAL A 73 -0.23 6.09 -8.68
N ILE A 74 -0.70 5.12 -9.45
CA ILE A 74 -2.14 4.81 -9.63
C ILE A 74 -2.41 3.40 -9.11
N GLU A 75 -3.20 3.29 -8.05
CA GLU A 75 -3.71 2.00 -7.57
C GLU A 75 -4.88 1.57 -8.45
N ALA A 76 -4.57 0.69 -9.40
CA ALA A 76 -5.45 0.35 -10.51
C ALA A 76 -6.56 -0.65 -10.15
N GLY A 77 -6.44 -1.35 -9.01
CA GLY A 77 -7.46 -2.29 -8.55
C GLY A 77 -6.92 -3.41 -7.68
N PHE A 78 -7.76 -4.45 -7.50
CA PHE A 78 -7.47 -5.62 -6.68
C PHE A 78 -7.61 -6.91 -7.52
N PRO A 79 -6.55 -7.37 -8.21
CA PRO A 79 -6.60 -8.47 -9.17
C PRO A 79 -7.13 -9.80 -8.64
N ALA A 80 -7.04 -10.01 -7.33
CA ALA A 80 -7.54 -11.23 -6.70
C ALA A 80 -9.05 -11.20 -6.40
N ALA A 81 -9.71 -10.05 -6.52
CA ALA A 81 -11.14 -9.91 -6.21
C ALA A 81 -12.01 -10.63 -7.25
N SER A 82 -11.73 -10.45 -8.54
CA SER A 82 -12.47 -11.11 -9.62
C SER A 82 -11.60 -11.26 -10.89
N PRO A 83 -12.03 -12.10 -11.87
CA PRO A 83 -11.39 -12.14 -13.19
C PRO A 83 -11.42 -10.79 -13.91
N GLY A 84 -12.53 -10.04 -13.79
CA GLY A 84 -12.68 -8.72 -14.40
C GLY A 84 -11.72 -7.69 -13.80
N ASP A 85 -11.50 -7.71 -12.48
CA ASP A 85 -10.51 -6.84 -11.82
C ASP A 85 -9.09 -7.18 -12.27
N PHE A 86 -8.78 -8.48 -12.40
CA PHE A 86 -7.49 -8.90 -12.94
C PHE A 86 -7.26 -8.35 -14.36
N GLU A 87 -8.23 -8.53 -15.25
CA GLU A 87 -8.16 -8.08 -16.65
C GLU A 87 -8.04 -6.55 -16.73
N ALA A 88 -8.79 -5.82 -15.92
CA ALA A 88 -8.74 -4.36 -15.86
C ALA A 88 -7.35 -3.87 -15.44
N VAL A 89 -6.78 -4.40 -14.35
CA VAL A 89 -5.44 -4.03 -13.89
C VAL A 89 -4.39 -4.39 -14.92
N GLN A 90 -4.47 -5.58 -15.53
CA GLN A 90 -3.54 -6.02 -16.56
C GLN A 90 -3.59 -5.10 -17.80
N THR A 91 -4.79 -4.69 -18.20
CA THR A 91 -4.95 -3.79 -19.36
C THR A 91 -4.40 -2.40 -19.05
N ILE A 92 -4.66 -1.87 -17.85
CA ILE A 92 -4.10 -0.58 -17.41
C ILE A 92 -2.56 -0.67 -17.37
N ALA A 93 -1.99 -1.73 -16.80
CA ALA A 93 -0.54 -1.94 -16.74
C ALA A 93 0.11 -1.93 -18.12
N ARG A 94 -0.55 -2.53 -19.10
CA ARG A 94 -0.07 -2.58 -20.50
C ARG A 94 -0.20 -1.23 -21.22
N GLU A 95 -1.33 -0.53 -21.07
CA GLU A 95 -1.68 0.62 -21.89
C GLU A 95 -1.32 1.98 -21.29
N VAL A 96 -1.26 2.09 -19.97
CA VAL A 96 -0.99 3.35 -19.28
C VAL A 96 0.50 3.47 -18.99
N LYS A 97 1.10 4.56 -19.45
CA LYS A 97 2.53 4.87 -19.29
C LYS A 97 2.70 6.22 -18.58
N GLY A 98 3.85 6.42 -17.97
CA GLY A 98 4.19 7.69 -17.30
C GLY A 98 3.83 7.77 -15.81
N ALA A 99 3.13 6.76 -15.26
CA ALA A 99 2.93 6.58 -13.83
C ALA A 99 3.35 5.17 -13.39
N THR A 100 3.61 4.98 -12.11
CA THR A 100 3.76 3.64 -11.51
C THR A 100 2.36 3.03 -11.35
N ILE A 101 2.15 1.84 -11.89
CA ILE A 101 0.88 1.12 -11.71
C ILE A 101 0.98 0.23 -10.49
N CYS A 102 0.05 0.44 -9.57
CA CYS A 102 -0.04 -0.28 -8.30
C CYS A 102 -1.23 -1.25 -8.30
N ALA A 103 -1.07 -2.40 -7.69
CA ALA A 103 -2.15 -3.37 -7.47
C ALA A 103 -2.18 -3.83 -6.03
N LEU A 104 -3.40 -3.89 -5.47
CA LEU A 104 -3.64 -4.34 -4.10
C LEU A 104 -3.62 -5.87 -4.00
N ALA A 105 -3.05 -6.40 -2.94
CA ALA A 105 -3.07 -7.82 -2.60
C ALA A 105 -3.18 -8.05 -1.09
N ARG A 106 -4.00 -9.00 -0.67
CA ARG A 106 -3.94 -9.51 0.71
C ARG A 106 -2.61 -10.21 0.93
N ALA A 107 -2.15 -10.23 2.17
CA ALA A 107 -0.91 -10.90 2.57
C ALA A 107 -1.04 -12.44 2.45
N ASN A 108 -1.20 -12.96 1.25
CA ASN A 108 -1.09 -14.37 0.92
C ASN A 108 -0.52 -14.54 -0.50
N GLU A 109 0.21 -15.62 -0.72
CA GLU A 109 0.95 -15.85 -1.97
C GLU A 109 0.07 -15.89 -3.22
N LYS A 110 -1.18 -16.39 -3.10
CA LYS A 110 -2.10 -16.49 -4.25
C LYS A 110 -2.53 -15.12 -4.75
N ASP A 111 -2.89 -14.21 -3.83
CA ASP A 111 -3.30 -12.85 -4.18
C ASP A 111 -2.09 -12.05 -4.70
N VAL A 112 -0.95 -12.19 -4.02
CA VAL A 112 0.31 -11.56 -4.42
C VAL A 112 0.74 -12.02 -5.82
N GLN A 113 0.69 -13.32 -6.11
CA GLN A 113 1.03 -13.83 -7.44
C GLN A 113 0.07 -13.28 -8.52
N LYS A 114 -1.24 -13.21 -8.24
CA LYS A 114 -2.19 -12.60 -9.18
C LYS A 114 -1.90 -11.13 -9.44
N ALA A 115 -1.54 -10.37 -8.41
CA ALA A 115 -1.18 -8.96 -8.57
C ALA A 115 0.10 -8.80 -9.40
N ILE A 116 1.13 -9.62 -9.13
CA ILE A 116 2.37 -9.65 -9.93
C ILE A 116 2.06 -9.98 -11.39
N ASP A 117 1.24 -11.00 -11.65
CA ASP A 117 0.87 -11.41 -13.01
C ASP A 117 0.10 -10.30 -13.76
N ALA A 118 -0.76 -9.56 -13.06
CA ALA A 118 -1.48 -8.43 -13.65
C ALA A 118 -0.58 -7.23 -13.94
N LEU A 119 0.48 -7.04 -13.17
CA LEU A 119 1.40 -5.91 -13.29
C LEU A 119 2.57 -6.15 -14.26
N LYS A 120 2.76 -7.37 -14.78
CA LYS A 120 3.96 -7.78 -15.54
C LYS A 120 4.29 -6.89 -16.75
N ASP A 121 3.28 -6.27 -17.37
CA ASP A 121 3.44 -5.42 -18.56
C ASP A 121 3.49 -3.91 -18.22
N ALA A 122 3.52 -3.56 -16.92
CA ALA A 122 3.67 -2.18 -16.46
C ALA A 122 5.07 -1.65 -16.80
N GLU A 123 5.17 -0.36 -17.13
CA GLU A 123 6.46 0.33 -17.27
C GLU A 123 7.20 0.41 -15.93
N ARG A 124 6.47 0.66 -14.86
CA ARG A 124 6.90 0.59 -13.46
C ARG A 124 5.77 -0.02 -12.64
N SER A 125 6.11 -0.97 -11.81
CA SER A 125 5.14 -1.75 -11.04
C SER A 125 5.31 -1.55 -9.54
N ARG A 126 4.18 -1.43 -8.83
CA ARG A 126 4.15 -1.47 -7.37
C ARG A 126 3.13 -2.49 -6.89
N LEU A 127 3.56 -3.36 -6.00
CA LEU A 127 2.68 -4.27 -5.29
C LEU A 127 2.33 -3.68 -3.93
N HIS A 128 1.04 -3.44 -3.67
CA HIS A 128 0.56 -3.00 -2.36
C HIS A 128 0.01 -4.20 -1.59
N VAL A 129 0.74 -4.66 -0.60
CA VAL A 129 0.35 -5.77 0.28
C VAL A 129 -0.28 -5.23 1.54
N PHE A 130 -1.41 -5.80 1.97
CA PHE A 130 -2.04 -5.43 3.24
C PHE A 130 -2.45 -6.64 4.07
N ILE A 131 -2.50 -6.44 5.39
CA ILE A 131 -3.09 -7.37 6.36
C ILE A 131 -3.65 -6.56 7.53
N ALA A 132 -4.75 -7.04 8.11
CA ALA A 132 -5.31 -6.40 9.29
C ALA A 132 -4.43 -6.67 10.52
N ILE A 133 -4.21 -5.63 11.33
CA ILE A 133 -3.32 -5.69 12.49
C ILE A 133 -3.98 -5.27 13.81
N SER A 134 -5.27 -4.92 13.80
CA SER A 134 -6.01 -4.70 15.04
C SER A 134 -6.40 -6.01 15.72
N GLU A 135 -6.46 -6.03 17.03
CA GLU A 135 -6.86 -7.19 17.83
C GLU A 135 -8.21 -7.75 17.37
N LEU A 136 -9.19 -6.86 17.13
CA LEU A 136 -10.51 -7.22 16.66
C LEU A 136 -10.45 -8.02 15.34
N HIS A 137 -9.67 -7.54 14.38
CA HIS A 137 -9.57 -8.23 13.09
C HIS A 137 -8.71 -9.49 13.15
N MET A 138 -7.67 -9.51 13.97
CA MET A 138 -6.87 -10.72 14.17
C MET A 138 -7.71 -11.84 14.77
N GLU A 139 -8.53 -11.53 15.79
CA GLU A 139 -9.38 -12.50 16.47
C GLU A 139 -10.53 -12.99 15.58
N TYR A 140 -11.34 -12.08 15.03
CA TYR A 140 -12.62 -12.43 14.39
C TYR A 140 -12.53 -12.66 12.89
N LYS A 141 -11.66 -11.91 12.18
CA LYS A 141 -11.52 -11.98 10.72
C LYS A 141 -10.41 -12.94 10.28
N LEU A 142 -9.21 -12.76 10.82
CA LEU A 142 -8.05 -13.56 10.43
C LEU A 142 -7.95 -14.88 11.19
N LYS A 143 -8.40 -14.91 12.44
CA LYS A 143 -8.23 -16.02 13.39
C LYS A 143 -6.77 -16.39 13.55
N MET A 144 -5.93 -15.37 13.75
CA MET A 144 -4.48 -15.46 13.82
C MET A 144 -3.96 -14.76 15.06
N THR A 145 -2.93 -15.31 15.65
CA THR A 145 -2.13 -14.68 16.70
C THR A 145 -1.25 -13.57 16.10
N ARG A 146 -0.73 -12.66 16.96
CA ARG A 146 0.24 -11.63 16.56
C ARG A 146 1.47 -12.24 15.86
N GLN A 147 1.99 -13.37 16.40
CA GLN A 147 3.16 -14.02 15.81
C GLN A 147 2.87 -14.57 14.41
N GLU A 148 1.71 -15.21 14.22
CA GLU A 148 1.31 -15.72 12.90
C GLU A 148 1.13 -14.61 11.88
N VAL A 149 0.65 -13.42 12.29
CA VAL A 149 0.58 -12.24 11.43
C VAL A 149 1.98 -11.78 11.03
N LEU A 150 2.92 -11.67 11.99
CA LEU A 150 4.30 -11.30 11.70
C LEU A 150 4.99 -12.28 10.74
N ASP A 151 4.84 -13.58 10.98
CA ASP A 151 5.44 -14.62 10.14
C ASP A 151 4.85 -14.60 8.72
N LYS A 152 3.54 -14.34 8.62
CA LYS A 152 2.85 -14.20 7.34
C LYS A 152 3.34 -12.98 6.55
N VAL A 153 3.49 -11.83 7.20
CA VAL A 153 4.03 -10.62 6.58
C VAL A 153 5.44 -10.87 6.05
N LYS A 154 6.32 -11.43 6.89
CA LYS A 154 7.69 -11.80 6.50
C LYS A 154 7.73 -12.70 5.27
N SER A 155 6.96 -13.78 5.31
CA SER A 155 6.90 -14.76 4.22
C SER A 155 6.45 -14.12 2.90
N VAL A 156 5.35 -13.35 2.95
CA VAL A 156 4.77 -12.76 1.75
C VAL A 156 5.63 -11.66 1.14
N LEU A 157 6.22 -10.80 1.97
CA LEU A 157 7.13 -9.76 1.47
C LEU A 157 8.41 -10.38 0.90
N ALA A 158 8.95 -11.44 1.53
CA ALA A 158 10.07 -12.18 0.98
C ALA A 158 9.73 -12.85 -0.36
N TYR A 159 8.50 -13.40 -0.50
CA TYR A 159 8.01 -13.99 -1.74
C TYR A 159 7.90 -12.95 -2.87
N ALA A 160 7.44 -11.74 -2.56
CA ALA A 160 7.25 -10.67 -3.55
C ALA A 160 8.56 -10.00 -3.98
N LYS A 161 9.58 -10.03 -3.11
CA LYS A 161 10.85 -9.35 -3.33
C LYS A 161 11.51 -9.77 -4.65
N GLY A 162 11.86 -8.78 -5.47
CA GLY A 162 12.52 -8.99 -6.77
C GLY A 162 11.59 -9.41 -7.91
N LYS A 163 10.26 -9.47 -7.68
CA LYS A 163 9.26 -9.79 -8.71
C LYS A 163 8.51 -8.56 -9.22
N VAL A 164 8.62 -7.44 -8.53
CA VAL A 164 8.09 -6.11 -8.90
C VAL A 164 9.14 -5.06 -8.59
N ASP A 165 8.98 -3.85 -9.15
CA ASP A 165 9.94 -2.76 -8.93
C ASP A 165 9.85 -2.21 -7.50
N GLU A 166 8.63 -2.07 -6.98
CA GLU A 166 8.38 -1.50 -5.67
C GLU A 166 7.37 -2.35 -4.88
N ILE A 167 7.55 -2.42 -3.56
CA ILE A 167 6.59 -3.04 -2.64
C ILE A 167 6.16 -1.97 -1.63
N GLU A 168 4.85 -1.81 -1.49
CA GLU A 168 4.19 -1.04 -0.45
C GLU A 168 3.50 -1.99 0.52
N PHE A 169 3.56 -1.68 1.81
CA PHE A 169 2.86 -2.45 2.83
C PHE A 169 1.99 -1.56 3.71
N SER A 170 0.77 -1.97 3.98
CA SER A 170 -0.13 -1.29 4.91
C SER A 170 -0.78 -2.24 5.91
N GLY A 171 -0.99 -1.72 7.12
CA GLY A 171 -1.77 -2.40 8.15
C GLY A 171 -3.23 -1.96 8.08
N GLU A 172 -4.14 -2.88 7.76
CA GLU A 172 -5.58 -2.56 7.83
C GLU A 172 -5.96 -2.35 9.28
N ASP A 173 -6.74 -1.29 9.53
CA ASP A 173 -7.20 -0.89 10.87
C ASP A 173 -6.05 -0.54 11.84
N ALA A 174 -4.96 -0.01 11.32
CA ALA A 174 -3.76 0.32 12.08
C ALA A 174 -4.01 1.33 13.20
N ALA A 175 -4.93 2.27 13.02
CA ALA A 175 -5.26 3.29 14.02
C ALA A 175 -5.89 2.72 15.31
N ARG A 176 -6.48 1.53 15.23
CA ARG A 176 -7.03 0.80 16.39
C ARG A 176 -6.12 -0.33 16.89
N SER A 177 -4.94 -0.47 16.31
CA SER A 177 -3.97 -1.49 16.69
C SER A 177 -3.18 -1.08 17.92
N ASP A 178 -2.66 -2.07 18.64
CA ASP A 178 -1.61 -1.83 19.62
C ASP A 178 -0.37 -1.23 18.93
N LEU A 179 0.14 -0.12 19.48
CA LEU A 179 1.22 0.62 18.84
C LEU A 179 2.53 -0.17 18.76
N ASP A 180 2.84 -0.93 19.82
CA ASP A 180 4.08 -1.72 19.87
C ASP A 180 4.02 -2.87 18.86
N PHE A 181 2.84 -3.47 18.70
CA PHE A 181 2.63 -4.49 17.67
C PHE A 181 2.69 -3.91 16.27
N ALA A 182 2.04 -2.77 16.03
CA ALA A 182 2.13 -2.08 14.73
C ALA A 182 3.60 -1.78 14.37
N CYS A 183 4.41 -1.27 15.31
CA CYS A 183 5.84 -1.07 15.11
C CYS A 183 6.59 -2.36 14.74
N GLN A 184 6.24 -3.50 15.37
CA GLN A 184 6.84 -4.79 15.02
C GLN A 184 6.49 -5.20 13.59
N VAL A 185 5.22 -5.03 13.19
CA VAL A 185 4.76 -5.40 11.84
C VAL A 185 5.40 -4.55 10.76
N PHE A 186 5.50 -3.22 10.96
CA PHE A 186 6.15 -2.33 9.99
C PHE A 186 7.68 -2.39 10.04
N GLY A 187 8.27 -3.02 11.04
CA GLY A 187 9.72 -3.24 11.18
C GLY A 187 10.24 -4.53 10.54
N VAL A 188 9.36 -5.30 9.91
CA VAL A 188 9.68 -6.60 9.26
C VAL A 188 10.52 -6.40 7.94
#